data_e3bdf7a5a28fc9fcfe77fce9fb5fc275
#
_entry.id   e3bdf7a5a28fc9fcfe77fce9fb5fc275
#
_cell.length_a   1.000
_cell.length_b   1.000
_cell.length_c   1.000
_cell.angle_alpha   90.00
_cell.angle_beta   90.00
_cell.angle_gamma   90.00
#
_symmetry.space_group_name_H-M   'P 1'
#
loop_
_entity.id
_entity.type
_entity.pdbx_description
1 polymer ?
#
loop_
_entity_poly.entity_id
_entity_poly.type
_entity_poly.pdbx_seq_one_letter_code
_entity_poly.pdbx_strand_id
1 'polypeptide(L)'
;MKILLIDDHKLFSQSIKMILELSENIKKVQLVDNFSTISEIAFNDYDIILIDINLTSLYQADGLTLAQEIIDNGCSSKVVILTGYSKKMYEHRAKAMGAYGFLDKSMNPDELVKKLEK
;
A
#
# COMPACT_ATOMS: atom_id res chain seq x y z
N MET A 1 -10.30 11.22 2.23
CA MET A 1 -9.01 10.62 1.85
C MET A 1 -9.24 9.56 0.78
N LYS A 2 -8.42 9.54 -0.23
CA LYS A 2 -8.45 8.49 -1.26
C LYS A 2 -7.26 7.56 -1.06
N ILE A 3 -7.50 6.26 -1.08
CA ILE A 3 -6.47 5.25 -0.84
C ILE A 3 -6.36 4.33 -2.03
N LEU A 4 -5.13 4.09 -2.48
CA LEU A 4 -4.82 3.09 -3.50
C LEU A 4 -4.21 1.88 -2.80
N LEU A 5 -4.76 0.69 -3.03
CA LEU A 5 -4.27 -0.55 -2.44
C LEU A 5 -3.76 -1.46 -3.54
N ILE A 6 -2.47 -1.74 -3.53
CA ILE A 6 -1.81 -2.62 -4.49
C ILE A 6 -1.46 -3.93 -3.79
N ASP A 7 -2.24 -4.96 -4.05
CA ASP A 7 -2.11 -6.25 -3.35
C ASP A 7 -2.73 -7.34 -4.22
N ASP A 8 -2.07 -8.50 -4.31
CA ASP A 8 -2.57 -9.65 -5.05
C ASP A 8 -3.31 -10.67 -4.19
N HIS A 9 -3.36 -10.46 -2.87
CA HIS A 9 -4.10 -11.33 -1.95
C HIS A 9 -5.57 -10.90 -1.90
N LYS A 10 -6.41 -11.50 -2.73
CA LYS A 10 -7.81 -11.05 -2.89
C LYS A 10 -8.60 -11.00 -1.59
N LEU A 11 -8.48 -12.03 -0.75
CA LEU A 11 -9.23 -12.05 0.51
C LEU A 11 -8.82 -10.93 1.44
N PHE A 12 -7.51 -10.72 1.59
CA PHE A 12 -7.00 -9.66 2.43
C PHE A 12 -7.40 -8.29 1.89
N SER A 13 -7.18 -8.06 0.60
CA SER A 13 -7.42 -6.74 0.00
C SER A 13 -8.88 -6.36 0.01
N GLN A 14 -9.78 -7.30 -0.27
CA GLN A 14 -11.22 -7.04 -0.21
C GLN A 14 -11.68 -6.75 1.21
N SER A 15 -11.17 -7.50 2.20
CA SER A 15 -11.50 -7.27 3.60
C SER A 15 -11.04 -5.90 4.08
N ILE A 16 -9.81 -5.53 3.75
CA ILE A 16 -9.26 -4.22 4.12
C ILE A 16 -10.03 -3.10 3.44
N LYS A 17 -10.36 -3.28 2.16
CA LYS A 17 -11.15 -2.28 1.44
C LYS A 17 -12.48 -2.02 2.14
N MET A 18 -13.20 -3.09 2.51
CA MET A 18 -14.48 -2.96 3.21
C MET A 18 -14.34 -2.20 4.52
N ILE A 19 -13.31 -2.53 5.30
CA ILE A 19 -13.08 -1.91 6.59
C ILE A 19 -12.70 -0.45 6.44
N LEU A 20 -11.82 -0.14 5.49
CA LEU A 20 -11.41 1.23 5.22
C LEU A 20 -12.59 2.09 4.77
N GLU A 21 -13.47 1.54 3.94
CA GLU A 21 -14.63 2.28 3.44
C GLU A 21 -15.68 2.57 4.52
N LEU A 22 -15.61 1.90 5.66
CA LEU A 22 -16.47 2.21 6.81
C LEU A 22 -16.07 3.49 7.53
N SER A 23 -14.85 3.96 7.31
CA SER A 23 -14.38 5.18 7.95
C SER A 23 -14.93 6.41 7.21
N GLU A 24 -15.45 7.37 7.96
CA GLU A 24 -15.97 8.62 7.40
C GLU A 24 -14.88 9.46 6.73
N ASN A 25 -13.64 9.28 7.16
CA ASN A 25 -12.51 10.04 6.63
C ASN A 25 -11.99 9.50 5.30
N ILE A 26 -12.41 8.29 4.93
CA ILE A 26 -11.94 7.65 3.70
C ILE A 26 -13.07 7.64 2.68
N LYS A 27 -12.89 8.39 1.60
CA LYS A 27 -13.92 8.56 0.58
C LYS A 27 -13.88 7.49 -0.51
N LYS A 28 -12.70 6.95 -0.78
CA LYS A 28 -12.53 5.97 -1.85
C LYS A 28 -11.33 5.08 -1.58
N VAL A 29 -11.50 3.78 -1.84
CA VAL A 29 -10.41 2.80 -1.83
C VAL A 29 -10.40 2.11 -3.19
N GLN A 30 -9.33 2.28 -3.94
CA GLN A 30 -9.15 1.63 -5.24
C GLN A 30 -8.22 0.44 -5.08
N LEU A 31 -8.68 -0.73 -5.50
CA LEU A 31 -7.87 -1.94 -5.51
C LEU A 31 -7.16 -2.10 -6.85
N VAL A 32 -5.88 -2.48 -6.80
CA VAL A 32 -5.14 -2.89 -7.98
C VAL A 32 -4.68 -4.33 -7.77
N ASP A 33 -5.32 -5.24 -8.49
CA ASP A 33 -4.98 -6.66 -8.45
C ASP A 33 -4.41 -7.16 -9.78
N ASN A 34 -4.32 -6.27 -10.77
CA ASN A 34 -3.80 -6.56 -12.10
C ASN A 34 -2.71 -5.57 -12.46
N PHE A 35 -1.52 -6.07 -12.70
CA PHE A 35 -0.35 -5.23 -12.93
C PHE A 35 -0.38 -4.48 -14.27
N SER A 36 -1.14 -4.98 -15.24
CA SER A 36 -1.19 -4.33 -16.56
C SER A 36 -1.71 -2.90 -16.52
N THR A 37 -2.45 -2.53 -15.47
CA THR A 37 -3.02 -1.19 -15.33
C THR A 37 -2.15 -0.24 -14.52
N ILE A 38 -1.05 -0.71 -13.93
CA ILE A 38 -0.24 0.12 -13.03
C ILE A 38 0.36 1.33 -13.73
N SER A 39 0.81 1.16 -14.97
CA SER A 39 1.39 2.27 -15.73
C SER A 39 0.40 3.39 -16.05
N GLU A 40 -0.89 3.10 -15.95
CA GLU A 40 -1.96 4.06 -16.24
C GLU A 40 -2.46 4.80 -15.00
N ILE A 41 -1.97 4.43 -13.82
CA ILE A 41 -2.47 4.98 -12.56
C ILE A 41 -1.86 6.35 -12.30
N ALA A 42 -2.73 7.31 -11.98
CA ALA A 42 -2.31 8.63 -11.53
C ALA A 42 -2.08 8.57 -10.01
N PHE A 43 -0.88 8.17 -9.59
CA PHE A 43 -0.57 7.96 -8.18
C PHE A 43 -0.81 9.20 -7.32
N ASN A 44 -0.56 10.39 -7.87
CA ASN A 44 -0.76 11.64 -7.13
C ASN A 44 -2.23 11.97 -6.83
N ASP A 45 -3.17 11.26 -7.45
CA ASP A 45 -4.59 11.44 -7.15
C ASP A 45 -5.00 10.81 -5.83
N TYR A 46 -4.11 10.04 -5.22
CA TYR A 46 -4.38 9.35 -3.97
C TYR A 46 -3.60 9.99 -2.83
N ASP A 47 -4.21 9.97 -1.65
CA ASP A 47 -3.56 10.49 -0.44
C ASP A 47 -2.59 9.47 0.15
N ILE A 48 -2.96 8.19 0.08
CA ILE A 48 -2.17 7.08 0.60
C ILE A 48 -2.10 5.98 -0.44
N ILE A 49 -0.91 5.42 -0.62
CA ILE A 49 -0.69 4.25 -1.47
C ILE A 49 -0.19 3.11 -0.58
N LEU A 50 -1.00 2.07 -0.46
CA LEU A 50 -0.65 0.86 0.28
C LEU A 50 -0.12 -0.17 -0.70
N ILE A 51 1.08 -0.67 -0.45
CA ILE A 51 1.74 -1.62 -1.36
C ILE A 51 2.15 -2.86 -0.58
N ASP A 52 1.65 -4.02 -1.01
CA ASP A 52 2.10 -5.29 -0.47
C ASP A 52 3.53 -5.58 -0.96
N ILE A 53 4.37 -6.05 -0.05
CA ILE A 53 5.75 -6.39 -0.38
C ILE A 53 5.84 -7.60 -1.31
N ASN A 54 4.87 -8.51 -1.27
CA ASN A 54 4.85 -9.75 -2.05
C ASN A 54 4.01 -9.61 -3.31
N LEU A 55 4.54 -8.91 -4.32
CA LEU A 55 3.84 -8.69 -5.59
C LEU A 55 4.39 -9.53 -6.74
N THR A 56 5.17 -10.57 -6.44
CA THR A 56 5.86 -11.34 -7.49
C THR A 56 4.92 -12.01 -8.48
N SER A 57 3.66 -12.25 -8.11
CA SER A 57 2.66 -12.82 -9.02
C SER A 57 2.04 -11.75 -9.94
N LEU A 58 2.07 -10.47 -9.53
CA LEU A 58 1.53 -9.36 -10.31
C LEU A 58 2.62 -8.56 -11.03
N TYR A 59 3.82 -8.58 -10.49
CA TYR A 59 4.92 -7.75 -10.94
C TYR A 59 6.22 -8.54 -10.87
N GLN A 60 7.13 -8.29 -11.80
CA GLN A 60 8.42 -9.00 -11.85
C GLN A 60 9.37 -8.62 -10.73
N ALA A 61 9.01 -7.63 -9.93
CA ALA A 61 9.78 -7.19 -8.77
C ALA A 61 8.89 -7.19 -7.54
N ASP A 62 9.48 -7.08 -6.36
CA ASP A 62 8.71 -7.01 -5.11
C ASP A 62 8.06 -5.63 -4.93
N GLY A 63 7.20 -5.53 -3.90
CA GLY A 63 6.50 -4.28 -3.62
C GLY A 63 7.42 -3.14 -3.19
N LEU A 64 8.58 -3.45 -2.62
CA LEU A 64 9.57 -2.43 -2.27
C LEU A 64 10.15 -1.77 -3.51
N THR A 65 10.42 -2.55 -4.55
CA THR A 65 10.92 -2.00 -5.82
C THR A 65 9.88 -1.08 -6.45
N LEU A 66 8.62 -1.50 -6.47
CA LEU A 66 7.55 -0.67 -6.98
C LEU A 66 7.40 0.63 -6.17
N ALA A 67 7.47 0.53 -4.84
CA ALA A 67 7.39 1.70 -3.96
C ALA A 67 8.53 2.67 -4.25
N GLN A 68 9.74 2.16 -4.44
CA GLN A 68 10.90 2.98 -4.76
C GLN A 68 10.68 3.73 -6.08
N GLU A 69 10.17 3.06 -7.10
CA GLU A 69 9.89 3.69 -8.39
C GLU A 69 8.86 4.81 -8.24
N ILE A 70 7.80 4.58 -7.47
CA ILE A 70 6.76 5.59 -7.23
C ILE A 70 7.34 6.81 -6.54
N ILE A 71 8.15 6.60 -5.50
CA ILE A 71 8.77 7.67 -4.74
C ILE A 71 9.77 8.43 -5.60
N ASP A 72 10.59 7.71 -6.37
CA ASP A 72 11.62 8.32 -7.22
C ASP A 72 11.02 9.17 -8.34
N ASN A 73 9.80 8.87 -8.77
CA ASN A 73 9.09 9.65 -9.77
C ASN A 73 8.41 10.90 -9.19
N GLY A 74 8.68 11.21 -7.93
CA GLY A 74 8.21 12.45 -7.31
C GLY A 74 6.76 12.40 -6.84
N CYS A 75 6.24 11.22 -6.53
CA CYS A 75 4.88 11.09 -6.02
C CYS A 75 4.76 11.76 -4.65
N SER A 76 3.75 12.60 -4.48
CA SER A 76 3.50 13.32 -3.23
C SER A 76 2.65 12.52 -2.25
N SER A 77 2.08 11.40 -2.66
CA SER A 77 1.26 10.56 -1.80
C SER A 77 2.09 9.89 -0.71
N LYS A 78 1.45 9.55 0.40
CA LYS A 78 2.10 8.79 1.47
C LYS A 78 2.16 7.32 1.04
N VAL A 79 3.37 6.79 0.87
CA VAL A 79 3.57 5.40 0.48
C VAL A 79 3.77 4.55 1.73
N VAL A 80 2.91 3.57 1.93
CA VAL A 80 2.93 2.68 3.08
C VAL A 80 3.12 1.25 2.60
N ILE A 81 4.11 0.56 3.16
CA ILE A 81 4.41 -0.82 2.81
C ILE A 81 3.66 -1.76 3.74
N LEU A 82 3.00 -2.76 3.17
CA LEU A 82 2.34 -3.83 3.91
C LEU A 82 3.14 -5.12 3.76
N THR A 83 3.29 -5.88 4.83
CA THR A 83 3.99 -7.16 4.79
C THR A 83 3.35 -8.17 5.71
N GLY A 84 3.33 -9.44 5.28
CA GLY A 84 2.99 -10.55 6.15
C GLY A 84 4.16 -11.01 7.01
N TYR A 85 5.33 -10.45 6.80
CA TYR A 85 6.55 -10.80 7.52
C TYR A 85 7.22 -9.55 8.05
N SER A 86 7.20 -9.36 9.37
CA SER A 86 7.83 -8.20 10.01
C SER A 86 9.34 -8.42 10.14
N LYS A 87 10.06 -8.32 9.04
CA LYS A 87 11.53 -8.41 9.07
C LYS A 87 12.14 -7.02 9.15
N LYS A 88 13.04 -6.82 10.08
CA LYS A 88 13.73 -5.54 10.25
C LYS A 88 14.43 -5.08 8.98
N MET A 89 14.92 -6.02 8.18
CA MET A 89 15.59 -5.72 6.92
C MET A 89 14.66 -4.97 5.97
N TYR A 90 13.42 -5.41 5.84
CA TYR A 90 12.44 -4.74 4.97
C TYR A 90 12.05 -3.36 5.52
N GLU A 91 11.93 -3.25 6.84
CA GLU A 91 11.64 -1.98 7.47
C GLU A 91 12.75 -0.96 7.21
N HIS A 92 14.01 -1.39 7.32
CA HIS A 92 15.16 -0.53 7.00
C HIS A 92 15.12 -0.05 5.55
N ARG A 93 14.85 -0.95 4.62
CA ARG A 93 14.76 -0.59 3.20
C ARG A 93 13.62 0.40 2.97
N ALA A 94 12.46 0.18 3.59
CA ALA A 94 11.32 1.07 3.46
C ALA A 94 11.64 2.47 3.95
N LYS A 95 12.28 2.58 5.11
CA LYS A 95 12.69 3.87 5.66
C LYS A 95 13.73 4.56 4.79
N ALA A 96 14.70 3.80 4.29
CA ALA A 96 15.77 4.35 3.46
C ALA A 96 15.24 4.94 2.16
N MET A 97 14.18 4.38 1.59
CA MET A 97 13.60 4.89 0.35
C MET A 97 12.64 6.07 0.56
N GLY A 98 12.32 6.40 1.80
CA GLY A 98 11.41 7.49 2.10
C GLY A 98 9.94 7.09 2.22
N ALA A 99 9.66 5.81 2.46
CA ALA A 99 8.28 5.37 2.69
C ALA A 99 7.73 6.01 3.96
N TYR A 100 6.46 6.39 3.91
CA TYR A 100 5.80 7.02 5.05
C TYR A 100 5.59 6.05 6.20
N GLY A 101 5.29 4.79 5.90
CA GLY A 101 5.06 3.80 6.93
C GLY A 101 5.34 2.37 6.46
N PHE A 102 5.42 1.47 7.43
CA PHE A 102 5.66 0.05 7.24
C PHE A 102 4.77 -0.69 8.22
N LEU A 103 3.77 -1.41 7.72
CA LEU A 103 2.75 -2.04 8.55
C LEU A 103 2.69 -3.55 8.32
N ASP A 104 2.31 -4.28 9.37
CA ASP A 104 2.19 -5.72 9.32
C ASP A 104 0.76 -6.12 8.99
N LYS A 105 0.57 -7.02 8.04
CA LYS A 105 -0.75 -7.52 7.65
C LYS A 105 -1.46 -8.30 8.75
N SER A 106 -0.72 -8.82 9.73
CA SER A 106 -1.33 -9.53 10.88
C SER A 106 -1.91 -8.57 11.93
N MET A 107 -1.66 -7.27 11.76
CA MET A 107 -2.21 -6.25 12.64
C MET A 107 -3.74 -6.27 12.59
N ASN A 108 -4.39 -5.98 13.74
CA ASN A 108 -5.83 -5.84 13.80
C ASN A 108 -6.28 -4.77 12.78
N PRO A 109 -7.31 -5.07 11.96
CA PRO A 109 -7.77 -4.10 10.94
C PRO A 109 -8.13 -2.72 11.50
N ASP A 110 -8.71 -2.66 12.69
CA ASP A 110 -9.04 -1.37 13.33
C ASP A 110 -7.79 -0.55 13.64
N GLU A 111 -6.71 -1.22 14.08
CA GLU A 111 -5.44 -0.55 14.33
C GLU A 111 -4.79 -0.07 13.04
N LEU A 112 -4.92 -0.87 11.98
CA LEU A 112 -4.41 -0.51 10.66
C LEU A 112 -5.06 0.78 10.19
N VAL A 113 -6.40 0.86 10.27
CA VAL A 113 -7.15 2.05 9.86
C VAL A 113 -6.71 3.26 10.67
N LYS A 114 -6.57 3.11 11.98
CA LYS A 114 -6.14 4.24 12.85
C LYS A 114 -4.77 4.76 12.47
N LYS A 115 -3.85 3.87 12.12
CA LYS A 115 -2.51 4.30 11.69
C LYS A 115 -2.53 5.02 10.36
N LEU A 116 -3.40 4.62 9.45
CA LEU A 116 -3.54 5.27 8.16
C LEU A 116 -4.18 6.65 8.27
N GLU A 117 -5.07 6.86 9.22
CA GLU A 117 -5.75 8.13 9.42
C GLU A 117 -4.88 9.20 10.08
N LYS A 118 -3.76 8.80 10.64
CA LYS A 118 -2.80 9.75 11.19
C LYS A 118 -1.97 10.34 10.06
#